data_18385c6664baac73c9bc39b9bfd1879d
#
_entry.id   18385c6664baac73c9bc39b9bfd1879d
#
_cell.length_a   1.000
_cell.length_b   1.000
_cell.length_c   1.000
_cell.angle_alpha   90.00
_cell.angle_beta   90.00
_cell.angle_gamma   90.00
#
_symmetry.space_group_name_H-M   'P 1'
#
loop_
_entity.id
_entity.type
_entity.pdbx_description
1 polymer ?
#
loop_
_entity_poly.entity_id
_entity_poly.type
_entity_poly.pdbx_seq_one_letter_code
_entity_poly.pdbx_strand_id
1 'polypeptide(L)'
;MVRFLYFCLLLLTLASCQSEVRYTPADVVYRPGDDPRWAVRAYDDSHWQPERGPTGPRVFWVRTWVTLHQRNPRTPLGMQVNAFGAFEVYWDGVRIGQNGELATGRPAEVPGTESSCYLVPDSLARPGRHLVALRGTQAYLPEDERGTYVHLDGYLRLLQGPLLVMSFMNLMAGAFLIAAIYYLFLLLNSRRKEPALLVFSVICFLFFALLILEYIKFYLTIPYPQFYLRLEAIGWLTFAISLLVPLYFTIQFNLPRKGLLAMGMAAVLLSIYGLHLHQYDLTARYFSYTMWLASVAVVVVAIIRKARGAGVVLAGLLASAVVNYFLFYDSGLFIGYMLLVLCMLYLHTIRVRAMETEHQAAQLLSARLKLELLKKNIQPHFIKNTLTSMLDWVEDSPREGAVFIHALAQEFDILNDIAEATLIPVSQEIALCRHHLRVMQFRKEIRYELETSGIEPADLIPPAIFHTVLENGITHSLPLADGSIRFRLSFERAGQHRHYSLLTCAHQQPEAGDGQPGTGFHYIEARLRESFGSRWEFHSHAVPEGWLTSIKIGPAA
;
A
#
# COMPACT_ATOMS: atom_id res chain seq x y z
N MET A 1 -18.24 3.55 14.71
CA MET A 1 -17.08 4.16 15.38
C MET A 1 -17.32 4.32 16.89
N VAL A 2 -18.37 5.01 17.37
CA VAL A 2 -18.65 5.22 18.81
C VAL A 2 -18.84 3.90 19.57
N ARG A 3 -19.58 2.93 19.04
CA ARG A 3 -19.78 1.61 19.68
C ARG A 3 -18.49 0.78 19.79
N PHE A 4 -17.58 0.92 18.84
CA PHE A 4 -16.27 0.28 18.87
C PHE A 4 -15.36 0.91 19.94
N LEU A 5 -15.43 2.24 20.08
CA LEU A 5 -14.72 2.98 21.13
C LEU A 5 -15.20 2.56 22.55
N TYR A 6 -16.52 2.41 22.71
CA TYR A 6 -17.10 1.89 23.96
C TYR A 6 -16.68 0.45 24.26
N PHE A 7 -16.59 -0.40 23.25
CA PHE A 7 -16.11 -1.77 23.40
C PHE A 7 -14.62 -1.82 23.79
N CYS A 8 -13.78 -0.98 23.19
CA CYS A 8 -12.36 -0.85 23.58
C CYS A 8 -12.20 -0.27 25.00
N LEU A 9 -13.02 0.71 25.38
CA LEU A 9 -13.03 1.26 26.75
C LEU A 9 -13.50 0.22 27.77
N LEU A 10 -14.49 -0.60 27.43
CA LEU A 10 -14.98 -1.70 28.28
C LEU A 10 -13.88 -2.78 28.45
N LEU A 11 -13.13 -3.11 27.40
CA LEU A 11 -11.98 -4.01 27.49
C LEU A 11 -10.86 -3.44 28.37
N LEU A 12 -10.59 -2.15 28.30
CA LEU A 12 -9.61 -1.47 29.15
C LEU A 12 -10.04 -1.43 30.62
N THR A 13 -11.33 -1.28 30.90
CA THR A 13 -11.84 -1.32 32.29
C THR A 13 -11.84 -2.73 32.87
N LEU A 14 -11.99 -3.77 32.04
CA LEU A 14 -11.88 -5.17 32.47
C LEU A 14 -10.43 -5.59 32.78
N ALA A 15 -9.44 -4.88 32.23
CA ALA A 15 -8.00 -5.13 32.49
C ALA A 15 -7.49 -4.52 33.80
N SER A 16 -8.28 -3.72 34.51
CA SER A 16 -7.94 -3.15 35.84
C SER A 16 -8.13 -4.17 36.97
N CYS A 17 -7.39 -5.27 36.90
CA CYS A 17 -7.35 -6.22 38.01
C CYS A 17 -6.37 -5.72 39.07
N GLN A 18 -6.87 -5.42 40.28
CA GLN A 18 -6.04 -5.16 41.45
C GLN A 18 -5.21 -6.40 41.80
N SER A 19 -3.93 -6.20 42.18
CA SER A 19 -3.07 -7.28 42.66
C SER A 19 -3.71 -7.95 43.88
N GLU A 20 -3.78 -9.27 43.88
CA GLU A 20 -4.30 -10.07 45.01
C GLU A 20 -3.33 -10.12 46.18
N VAL A 21 -2.09 -9.69 45.97
CA VAL A 21 -0.99 -9.72 46.92
C VAL A 21 -0.48 -8.32 47.17
N ARG A 22 -0.48 -7.89 48.45
CA ARG A 22 0.15 -6.63 48.86
C ARG A 22 1.44 -6.93 49.58
N TYR A 23 2.54 -6.44 49.07
CA TYR A 23 3.86 -6.61 49.66
C TYR A 23 4.70 -5.33 49.46
N THR A 24 5.73 -5.18 50.29
CA THR A 24 6.74 -4.13 50.16
C THR A 24 8.10 -4.81 50.03
N PRO A 25 8.82 -4.65 48.92
CA PRO A 25 10.19 -5.11 48.77
C PRO A 25 11.14 -4.16 49.52
N ALA A 26 12.20 -4.69 50.07
CA ALA A 26 13.36 -3.91 50.52
C ALA A 26 14.44 -3.89 49.40
N ASP A 27 15.49 -3.11 49.65
CA ASP A 27 16.62 -3.04 48.74
C ASP A 27 17.27 -4.42 48.52
N VAL A 28 17.73 -4.64 47.34
CA VAL A 28 18.43 -5.85 46.92
C VAL A 28 19.91 -5.69 47.26
N VAL A 29 20.45 -6.65 48.00
CA VAL A 29 21.88 -6.67 48.36
C VAL A 29 22.55 -7.93 47.81
N TYR A 30 23.83 -7.85 47.46
CA TYR A 30 24.56 -9.00 46.93
C TYR A 30 25.93 -9.18 47.55
N ARG A 31 26.45 -10.42 47.42
CA ARG A 31 27.77 -10.79 47.88
C ARG A 31 28.36 -11.87 46.95
N PRO A 32 29.61 -11.71 46.47
CA PRO A 32 30.32 -12.77 45.76
C PRO A 32 30.76 -13.85 46.76
N GLY A 33 30.73 -15.12 46.34
CA GLY A 33 31.11 -16.27 47.13
C GLY A 33 29.99 -17.32 47.20
N ASP A 34 30.26 -18.42 47.85
CA ASP A 34 29.37 -19.57 47.92
C ASP A 34 29.32 -20.13 49.34
N ASP A 35 28.37 -19.65 50.15
CA ASP A 35 28.12 -20.12 51.50
C ASP A 35 26.63 -20.40 51.70
N PRO A 36 26.22 -21.67 51.89
CA PRO A 36 24.82 -22.04 52.09
C PRO A 36 24.13 -21.34 53.29
N ARG A 37 24.90 -20.87 54.29
CA ARG A 37 24.37 -20.13 55.42
C ARG A 37 23.71 -18.81 55.03
N TRP A 38 24.04 -18.29 53.85
CA TRP A 38 23.47 -17.05 53.34
C TRP A 38 22.00 -17.17 52.91
N ALA A 39 21.49 -18.38 52.79
CA ALA A 39 20.05 -18.61 52.57
C ALA A 39 19.21 -18.39 53.83
N VAL A 40 19.81 -18.41 55.03
CA VAL A 40 19.08 -18.43 56.29
C VAL A 40 18.73 -17.02 56.76
N ARG A 41 17.52 -16.83 57.33
CA ARG A 41 17.02 -15.53 57.85
C ARG A 41 17.91 -14.92 58.91
N ALA A 42 18.52 -15.75 59.76
CA ALA A 42 19.31 -15.31 60.92
C ALA A 42 20.70 -14.75 60.51
N TYR A 43 21.10 -14.89 59.25
CA TYR A 43 22.37 -14.37 58.77
C TYR A 43 22.31 -12.84 58.62
N ASP A 44 23.28 -12.11 59.16
CA ASP A 44 23.39 -10.65 59.05
C ASP A 44 23.96 -10.25 57.69
N ASP A 45 23.17 -9.54 56.90
CA ASP A 45 23.49 -9.03 55.57
C ASP A 45 23.77 -7.51 55.56
N SER A 46 23.91 -6.87 56.71
CA SER A 46 24.14 -5.42 56.83
C SER A 46 25.42 -4.93 56.16
N HIS A 47 26.37 -5.80 55.94
CA HIS A 47 27.64 -5.52 55.28
C HIS A 47 27.67 -5.86 53.79
N TRP A 48 26.54 -6.33 53.22
CA TRP A 48 26.46 -6.65 51.81
C TRP A 48 26.35 -5.37 50.98
N GLN A 49 26.82 -5.45 49.73
CA GLN A 49 26.77 -4.31 48.86
C GLN A 49 25.38 -4.15 48.23
N PRO A 50 24.88 -2.92 48.03
CA PRO A 50 23.72 -2.72 47.19
C PRO A 50 23.99 -3.23 45.79
N GLU A 51 22.95 -3.74 45.14
CA GLU A 51 23.07 -4.39 43.85
C GLU A 51 23.67 -3.47 42.78
N ARG A 52 24.93 -3.68 42.46
CA ARG A 52 25.52 -3.41 41.16
C ARG A 52 26.22 -4.70 40.79
N GLY A 53 25.65 -5.48 39.91
CA GLY A 53 26.02 -6.80 39.45
C GLY A 53 27.37 -7.36 39.89
N PRO A 54 27.45 -8.65 40.23
CA PRO A 54 28.70 -9.31 40.62
C PRO A 54 29.73 -9.28 39.50
N THR A 55 30.99 -9.05 39.86
CA THR A 55 32.10 -9.08 38.92
C THR A 55 32.63 -10.52 38.75
N GLY A 56 32.69 -10.99 37.50
CA GLY A 56 33.33 -12.26 37.14
C GLY A 56 32.43 -13.50 37.12
N PRO A 57 32.95 -14.67 36.70
CA PRO A 57 32.18 -15.90 36.49
C PRO A 57 32.03 -16.73 37.79
N ARG A 58 32.00 -16.10 38.95
CA ARG A 58 31.93 -16.76 40.25
C ARG A 58 30.51 -16.85 40.73
N VAL A 59 30.23 -17.84 41.61
CA VAL A 59 28.97 -17.93 42.34
C VAL A 59 28.82 -16.69 43.21
N PHE A 60 27.64 -16.16 43.25
CA PHE A 60 27.27 -15.04 44.10
C PHE A 60 25.88 -15.30 44.74
N TRP A 61 25.59 -14.56 45.77
CA TRP A 61 24.27 -14.55 46.39
C TRP A 61 23.66 -13.16 46.33
N VAL A 62 22.35 -13.17 46.12
CA VAL A 62 21.48 -11.98 46.17
C VAL A 62 20.48 -12.20 47.28
N ARG A 63 20.24 -11.17 48.09
CA ARG A 63 19.24 -11.21 49.17
C ARG A 63 18.34 -9.99 49.07
N THR A 64 17.05 -10.20 49.24
CA THR A 64 16.06 -9.12 49.37
C THR A 64 15.01 -9.52 50.37
N TRP A 65 14.65 -8.57 51.24
CA TRP A 65 13.59 -8.75 52.19
C TRP A 65 12.27 -8.30 51.60
N VAL A 66 11.22 -9.10 51.75
CA VAL A 66 9.87 -8.76 51.30
C VAL A 66 8.93 -8.81 52.50
N THR A 67 8.16 -7.73 52.69
CA THR A 67 7.13 -7.72 53.75
C THR A 67 5.79 -7.99 53.11
N LEU A 68 5.24 -9.18 53.34
CA LEU A 68 3.94 -9.61 52.85
C LEU A 68 2.86 -9.07 53.81
N HIS A 69 2.06 -8.09 53.34
CA HIS A 69 1.02 -7.46 54.15
C HIS A 69 -0.29 -8.23 54.06
N GLN A 70 -0.68 -8.62 52.87
CA GLN A 70 -1.95 -9.30 52.61
C GLN A 70 -1.85 -10.21 51.39
N ARG A 71 -2.44 -11.38 51.48
CA ARG A 71 -2.69 -12.29 50.36
C ARG A 71 -4.09 -12.86 50.45
N ASN A 72 -4.63 -13.28 49.32
CA ASN A 72 -5.83 -14.09 49.28
C ASN A 72 -5.48 -15.52 49.73
N PRO A 73 -6.02 -16.06 50.85
CA PRO A 73 -5.68 -17.40 51.32
C PRO A 73 -6.21 -18.53 50.42
N ARG A 74 -7.11 -18.20 49.47
CA ARG A 74 -7.67 -19.18 48.51
C ARG A 74 -6.81 -19.35 47.27
N THR A 75 -5.84 -18.46 47.04
CA THR A 75 -4.95 -18.51 45.88
C THR A 75 -3.52 -18.76 46.35
N PRO A 76 -2.79 -19.71 45.73
CA PRO A 76 -1.40 -19.95 46.08
C PRO A 76 -0.54 -18.73 45.74
N LEU A 77 0.45 -18.42 46.60
CA LEU A 77 1.41 -17.36 46.39
C LEU A 77 2.42 -17.79 45.33
N GLY A 78 2.62 -16.94 44.32
CA GLY A 78 3.66 -17.10 43.33
C GLY A 78 4.77 -16.07 43.48
N MET A 79 5.95 -16.44 43.03
CA MET A 79 7.10 -15.58 42.92
C MET A 79 7.68 -15.68 41.51
N GLN A 80 7.75 -14.57 40.81
CA GLN A 80 8.44 -14.43 39.54
C GLN A 80 9.82 -13.84 39.78
N VAL A 81 10.83 -14.45 39.20
CA VAL A 81 12.20 -13.97 39.22
C VAL A 81 12.61 -13.67 37.80
N ASN A 82 12.97 -12.43 37.54
CA ASN A 82 13.54 -11.96 36.28
C ASN A 82 15.03 -11.71 36.51
N ALA A 83 15.85 -12.60 36.03
CA ALA A 83 17.30 -12.53 36.16
C ALA A 83 17.94 -13.38 35.06
N PHE A 84 18.90 -12.84 34.34
CA PHE A 84 19.73 -13.61 33.44
C PHE A 84 20.78 -14.40 34.23
N GLY A 85 20.88 -15.69 34.01
CA GLY A 85 21.85 -16.53 34.67
C GLY A 85 21.35 -17.95 34.92
N ALA A 86 22.14 -18.69 35.67
CA ALA A 86 21.72 -19.93 36.31
C ALA A 86 21.63 -19.67 37.81
N PHE A 87 20.51 -20.04 38.47
CA PHE A 87 20.32 -19.73 39.89
C PHE A 87 19.36 -20.68 40.57
N GLU A 88 19.60 -20.82 41.88
CA GLU A 88 18.69 -21.46 42.84
C GLU A 88 17.97 -20.39 43.66
N VAL A 89 16.71 -20.65 43.97
CA VAL A 89 15.82 -19.70 44.65
C VAL A 89 15.43 -20.25 46.01
N TYR A 90 15.60 -19.42 47.05
CA TYR A 90 15.30 -19.75 48.44
C TYR A 90 14.29 -18.78 49.03
N TRP A 91 13.35 -19.30 49.78
CA TRP A 91 12.38 -18.55 50.57
C TRP A 91 12.57 -18.92 52.06
N ASP A 92 12.98 -17.97 52.89
CA ASP A 92 13.28 -18.17 54.31
C ASP A 92 14.26 -19.34 54.60
N GLY A 93 15.21 -19.58 53.71
CA GLY A 93 16.17 -20.66 53.80
C GLY A 93 15.74 -21.98 53.18
N VAL A 94 14.49 -22.10 52.72
CA VAL A 94 13.99 -23.28 52.03
C VAL A 94 14.14 -23.08 50.53
N ARG A 95 14.81 -23.99 49.83
CA ARG A 95 14.92 -23.98 48.37
C ARG A 95 13.57 -24.27 47.74
N ILE A 96 13.04 -23.33 46.97
CA ILE A 96 11.73 -23.45 46.32
C ILE A 96 11.84 -23.73 44.81
N GLY A 97 13.02 -23.55 44.21
CA GLY A 97 13.23 -23.86 42.79
C GLY A 97 14.62 -23.51 42.27
N GLN A 98 14.78 -23.71 40.95
CA GLN A 98 16.01 -23.36 40.25
C GLN A 98 15.70 -22.95 38.81
N ASN A 99 16.61 -22.23 38.17
CA ASN A 99 16.60 -21.85 36.75
C ASN A 99 17.98 -22.10 36.16
N GLY A 100 18.12 -23.10 35.30
CA GLY A 100 19.41 -23.60 34.83
C GLY A 100 20.17 -24.41 35.88
N GLU A 101 21.47 -24.68 35.64
CA GLU A 101 22.34 -25.38 36.59
C GLU A 101 23.62 -24.57 36.84
N LEU A 102 23.90 -24.38 38.12
CA LEU A 102 25.05 -23.62 38.60
C LEU A 102 26.35 -24.36 38.37
N ALA A 103 27.33 -23.67 37.78
CA ALA A 103 28.70 -24.15 37.75
C ALA A 103 29.70 -22.99 37.71
N THR A 104 30.90 -23.22 38.16
CA THR A 104 32.00 -22.26 38.04
C THR A 104 32.60 -22.30 36.64
N GLY A 105 32.23 -21.33 35.81
CA GLY A 105 32.79 -21.17 34.44
C GLY A 105 31.85 -21.57 33.30
N ARG A 106 32.02 -20.92 32.16
CA ARG A 106 31.12 -21.03 30.98
C ARG A 106 30.85 -22.45 30.47
N PRO A 107 31.84 -23.38 30.36
CA PRO A 107 31.55 -24.68 29.77
C PRO A 107 30.64 -25.58 30.63
N ALA A 108 30.60 -25.36 31.93
CA ALA A 108 29.87 -26.20 32.89
C ALA A 108 28.54 -25.61 33.35
N GLU A 109 28.29 -24.32 33.15
CA GLU A 109 27.02 -23.68 33.47
C GLU A 109 25.95 -24.08 32.43
N VAL A 110 24.81 -24.61 32.89
CA VAL A 110 23.62 -24.76 32.04
C VAL A 110 22.79 -23.48 32.18
N PRO A 111 22.78 -22.62 31.12
CA PRO A 111 22.11 -21.32 31.22
C PRO A 111 20.61 -21.45 31.44
N GLY A 112 20.08 -20.65 32.40
CA GLY A 112 18.65 -20.52 32.61
C GLY A 112 17.97 -19.58 31.59
N THR A 113 16.67 -19.35 31.77
CA THR A 113 15.86 -18.42 31.01
C THR A 113 15.81 -17.03 31.67
N GLU A 114 15.35 -16.01 30.94
CA GLU A 114 15.19 -14.62 31.41
C GLU A 114 14.26 -14.50 32.61
N SER A 115 13.19 -15.29 32.64
CA SER A 115 12.13 -15.23 33.65
C SER A 115 11.71 -16.62 34.07
N SER A 116 11.46 -16.78 35.35
CA SER A 116 10.98 -18.03 35.94
C SER A 116 9.97 -17.77 37.05
N CYS A 117 8.96 -18.66 37.18
CA CYS A 117 7.91 -18.54 38.16
C CYS A 117 7.95 -19.72 39.13
N TYR A 118 7.85 -19.45 40.41
CA TYR A 118 7.91 -20.43 41.47
C TYR A 118 6.67 -20.37 42.36
N LEU A 119 6.19 -21.52 42.80
CA LEU A 119 5.16 -21.63 43.81
C LEU A 119 5.79 -21.50 45.19
N VAL A 120 5.34 -20.54 45.98
CA VAL A 120 5.74 -20.47 47.39
C VAL A 120 4.79 -21.36 48.19
N PRO A 121 5.29 -22.39 48.91
CA PRO A 121 4.46 -23.27 49.71
C PRO A 121 3.60 -22.50 50.74
N ASP A 122 2.34 -22.88 50.92
CA ASP A 122 1.40 -22.18 51.81
C ASP A 122 1.88 -22.12 53.24
N SER A 123 2.63 -23.13 53.70
CA SER A 123 3.24 -23.16 55.02
C SER A 123 4.24 -22.02 55.27
N LEU A 124 4.87 -21.53 54.20
CA LEU A 124 5.88 -20.46 54.20
C LEU A 124 5.32 -19.09 53.81
N ALA A 125 4.11 -19.03 53.25
CA ALA A 125 3.51 -17.83 52.70
C ALA A 125 2.59 -17.08 53.69
N ARG A 126 2.98 -16.98 54.95
CA ARG A 126 2.23 -16.24 55.99
C ARG A 126 2.49 -14.74 55.90
N PRO A 127 1.53 -13.86 56.24
CA PRO A 127 1.84 -12.43 56.38
C PRO A 127 3.02 -12.18 57.32
N GLY A 128 3.91 -11.27 56.97
CA GLY A 128 5.11 -10.98 57.73
C GLY A 128 6.33 -10.66 56.83
N ARG A 129 7.48 -10.55 57.45
CA ARG A 129 8.76 -10.27 56.79
C ARG A 129 9.44 -11.58 56.40
N HIS A 130 9.73 -11.73 55.11
CA HIS A 130 10.34 -12.92 54.54
C HIS A 130 11.64 -12.56 53.81
N LEU A 131 12.57 -13.51 53.80
CA LEU A 131 13.81 -13.41 53.04
C LEU A 131 13.66 -14.17 51.70
N VAL A 132 13.90 -13.49 50.63
CA VAL A 132 14.17 -14.11 49.29
C VAL A 132 15.67 -14.10 49.08
N ALA A 133 16.27 -15.25 48.86
CA ALA A 133 17.68 -15.37 48.52
C ALA A 133 17.87 -16.14 47.23
N LEU A 134 18.80 -15.69 46.40
CA LEU A 134 19.17 -16.28 45.14
C LEU A 134 20.65 -16.63 45.17
N ARG A 135 20.98 -17.88 44.86
CA ARG A 135 22.36 -18.35 44.65
C ARG A 135 22.55 -18.50 43.14
N GLY A 136 23.43 -17.73 42.51
CA GLY A 136 23.48 -17.68 41.08
C GLY A 136 24.88 -17.55 40.45
N THR A 137 24.93 -17.80 39.15
CA THR A 137 26.05 -17.50 38.24
C THR A 137 25.52 -16.80 37.01
N GLN A 138 26.32 -15.90 36.44
CA GLN A 138 26.01 -15.12 35.25
C GLN A 138 27.22 -15.05 34.32
N ALA A 139 27.78 -16.23 33.95
CA ALA A 139 29.06 -16.34 33.27
C ALA A 139 29.07 -15.76 31.86
N TYR A 140 27.91 -15.66 31.19
CA TYR A 140 27.75 -15.18 29.83
C TYR A 140 27.32 -13.72 29.71
N LEU A 141 27.07 -13.03 30.86
CA LEU A 141 26.65 -11.64 30.85
C LEU A 141 27.81 -10.66 30.98
N PRO A 142 27.75 -9.50 30.29
CA PRO A 142 28.53 -8.32 30.63
C PRO A 142 28.22 -7.84 32.05
N GLU A 143 29.20 -7.20 32.70
CA GLU A 143 29.06 -6.78 34.10
C GLU A 143 28.01 -5.70 34.34
N ASP A 144 27.76 -4.87 33.35
CA ASP A 144 26.84 -3.74 33.37
C ASP A 144 25.37 -4.13 33.14
N GLU A 145 25.11 -5.37 32.69
CA GLU A 145 23.75 -5.85 32.38
C GLU A 145 23.19 -6.80 33.47
N ARG A 146 23.83 -6.87 34.62
CA ARG A 146 23.48 -7.79 35.69
C ARG A 146 22.49 -7.16 36.65
N GLY A 147 21.40 -7.85 36.92
CA GLY A 147 20.37 -7.42 37.85
C GLY A 147 19.41 -8.54 38.15
N THR A 148 18.68 -8.39 39.28
CA THR A 148 17.69 -9.36 39.74
C THR A 148 16.43 -8.62 40.16
N TYR A 149 15.31 -8.99 39.58
CA TYR A 149 14.01 -8.45 39.97
C TYR A 149 13.08 -9.55 40.43
N VAL A 150 12.49 -9.36 41.61
CA VAL A 150 11.56 -10.32 42.24
C VAL A 150 10.18 -9.67 42.32
N HIS A 151 9.16 -10.35 41.80
CA HIS A 151 7.77 -9.94 41.88
C HIS A 151 6.89 -11.02 42.50
N LEU A 152 5.99 -10.61 43.42
CA LEU A 152 5.05 -11.50 44.09
C LEU A 152 3.62 -11.19 43.63
N ASP A 153 2.88 -12.23 43.24
CA ASP A 153 1.42 -12.16 42.99
C ASP A 153 0.81 -13.56 43.19
N GLY A 154 -0.50 -13.70 42.95
CA GLY A 154 -1.12 -15.02 42.88
C GLY A 154 -0.46 -15.87 41.81
N TYR A 155 -0.07 -17.12 42.14
CA TYR A 155 0.68 -17.99 41.22
C TYR A 155 -0.03 -18.20 39.86
N LEU A 156 -1.35 -18.45 39.91
CA LEU A 156 -2.14 -18.59 38.66
C LEU A 156 -2.14 -17.31 37.85
N ARG A 157 -2.15 -16.15 38.48
CA ARG A 157 -2.13 -14.86 37.80
C ARG A 157 -0.81 -14.60 37.11
N LEU A 158 0.32 -14.94 37.73
CA LEU A 158 1.64 -14.85 37.09
C LEU A 158 1.75 -15.73 35.85
N LEU A 159 1.03 -16.87 35.82
CA LEU A 159 0.99 -17.75 34.64
C LEU A 159 -0.01 -17.29 33.59
N GLN A 160 -1.17 -16.76 34.00
CA GLN A 160 -2.25 -16.37 33.06
C GLN A 160 -1.99 -15.02 32.42
N GLY A 161 -1.34 -14.07 33.12
CA GLY A 161 -1.06 -12.74 32.60
C GLY A 161 -0.33 -12.75 31.22
N PRO A 162 0.83 -13.44 31.13
CA PRO A 162 1.53 -13.61 29.86
C PRO A 162 0.70 -14.28 28.77
N LEU A 163 -0.15 -15.28 29.12
CA LEU A 163 -0.99 -15.99 28.15
C LEU A 163 -2.04 -15.06 27.50
N LEU A 164 -2.65 -14.16 28.28
CA LEU A 164 -3.62 -13.20 27.75
C LEU A 164 -2.96 -12.22 26.78
N VAL A 165 -1.81 -11.66 27.15
CA VAL A 165 -1.05 -10.76 26.29
C VAL A 165 -0.63 -11.49 25.01
N MET A 166 -0.11 -12.70 25.13
CA MET A 166 0.31 -13.54 24.00
C MET A 166 -0.85 -13.88 23.06
N SER A 167 -2.04 -14.20 23.62
CA SER A 167 -3.23 -14.48 22.79
C SER A 167 -3.63 -13.27 21.93
N PHE A 168 -3.61 -12.07 22.51
CA PHE A 168 -3.87 -10.84 21.77
C PHE A 168 -2.81 -10.56 20.69
N MET A 169 -1.53 -10.73 21.03
CA MET A 169 -0.43 -10.51 20.10
C MET A 169 -0.42 -11.52 18.95
N ASN A 170 -0.80 -12.77 19.20
CA ASN A 170 -0.96 -13.79 18.16
C ASN A 170 -2.09 -13.46 17.20
N LEU A 171 -3.21 -12.93 17.71
CA LEU A 171 -4.30 -12.45 16.86
C LEU A 171 -3.82 -11.32 15.92
N MET A 172 -3.05 -10.37 16.47
CA MET A 172 -2.45 -9.29 15.68
C MET A 172 -1.44 -9.82 14.65
N ALA A 173 -0.57 -10.76 15.05
CA ALA A 173 0.39 -11.38 14.15
C ALA A 173 -0.31 -12.10 12.99
N GLY A 174 -1.39 -12.84 13.28
CA GLY A 174 -2.22 -13.47 12.26
C GLY A 174 -2.85 -12.47 11.29
N ALA A 175 -3.35 -11.34 11.80
CA ALA A 175 -3.89 -10.27 10.97
C ALA A 175 -2.83 -9.65 10.03
N PHE A 176 -1.62 -9.42 10.52
CA PHE A 176 -0.51 -8.93 9.68
C PHE A 176 -0.08 -9.95 8.63
N LEU A 177 -0.02 -11.24 8.98
CA LEU A 177 0.33 -12.29 8.02
C LEU A 177 -0.72 -12.41 6.91
N ILE A 178 -2.01 -12.41 7.26
CA ILE A 178 -3.10 -12.45 6.27
C ILE A 178 -3.03 -11.22 5.37
N ALA A 179 -2.81 -10.02 5.93
CA ALA A 179 -2.63 -8.82 5.13
C ALA A 179 -1.43 -8.92 4.19
N ALA A 180 -0.27 -9.39 4.68
CA ALA A 180 0.92 -9.57 3.87
C ALA A 180 0.68 -10.51 2.67
N ILE A 181 0.09 -11.68 2.91
CA ILE A 181 -0.21 -12.68 1.88
C ILE A 181 -1.24 -12.13 0.88
N TYR A 182 -2.31 -11.49 1.36
CA TYR A 182 -3.35 -10.92 0.50
C TYR A 182 -2.79 -9.86 -0.46
N TYR A 183 -1.97 -8.93 0.04
CA TYR A 183 -1.41 -7.87 -0.78
C TYR A 183 -0.28 -8.36 -1.70
N LEU A 184 0.46 -9.40 -1.29
CA LEU A 184 1.39 -10.09 -2.17
C LEU A 184 0.66 -10.78 -3.33
N PHE A 185 -0.46 -11.45 -3.04
CA PHE A 185 -1.29 -12.08 -4.06
C PHE A 185 -1.90 -11.07 -5.03
N LEU A 186 -2.38 -9.92 -4.53
CA LEU A 186 -2.84 -8.81 -5.38
C LEU A 186 -1.73 -8.31 -6.29
N LEU A 187 -0.50 -8.13 -5.77
CA LEU A 187 0.64 -7.69 -6.56
C LEU A 187 0.99 -8.68 -7.67
N LEU A 188 1.00 -9.99 -7.37
CA LEU A 188 1.33 -11.03 -8.33
C LEU A 188 0.31 -11.11 -9.48
N ASN A 189 -0.97 -10.93 -9.18
CA ASN A 189 -2.07 -10.98 -10.16
C ASN A 189 -2.35 -9.62 -10.83
N SER A 190 -1.76 -8.53 -10.38
CA SER A 190 -1.95 -7.21 -10.98
C SER A 190 -1.13 -7.08 -12.26
N ARG A 191 -1.77 -6.62 -13.35
CA ARG A 191 -1.10 -6.27 -14.60
C ARG A 191 -0.16 -5.07 -14.43
N ARG A 192 -0.48 -4.13 -13.53
CA ARG A 192 0.38 -3.00 -13.15
C ARG A 192 0.99 -3.27 -11.78
N LYS A 193 2.30 -3.55 -11.75
CA LYS A 193 3.03 -3.77 -10.50
C LYS A 193 3.21 -2.44 -9.77
N GLU A 194 2.36 -2.18 -8.78
CA GLU A 194 2.43 -0.97 -7.96
C GLU A 194 3.44 -1.14 -6.81
N PRO A 195 4.49 -0.31 -6.72
CA PRO A 195 5.50 -0.44 -5.68
C PRO A 195 4.94 -0.24 -4.27
N ALA A 196 3.84 0.51 -4.11
CA ALA A 196 3.18 0.69 -2.82
C ALA A 196 2.62 -0.62 -2.25
N LEU A 197 2.07 -1.51 -3.10
CA LEU A 197 1.56 -2.82 -2.68
C LEU A 197 2.69 -3.73 -2.17
N LEU A 198 3.84 -3.72 -2.89
CA LEU A 198 5.01 -4.50 -2.47
C LEU A 198 5.51 -4.03 -1.10
N VAL A 199 5.74 -2.72 -0.95
CA VAL A 199 6.25 -2.16 0.30
C VAL A 199 5.27 -2.42 1.45
N PHE A 200 3.96 -2.30 1.22
CA PHE A 200 2.94 -2.60 2.22
C PHE A 200 2.95 -4.07 2.64
N SER A 201 3.00 -5.00 1.67
CA SER A 201 3.08 -6.44 1.96
C SER A 201 4.33 -6.78 2.77
N VAL A 202 5.49 -6.22 2.40
CA VAL A 202 6.76 -6.42 3.14
C VAL A 202 6.65 -5.85 4.56
N ILE A 203 6.09 -4.65 4.75
CA ILE A 203 5.89 -4.07 6.09
C ILE A 203 5.01 -4.98 6.96
N CYS A 204 3.89 -5.47 6.44
CA CYS A 204 3.02 -6.40 7.18
C CYS A 204 3.75 -7.71 7.55
N PHE A 205 4.56 -8.26 6.64
CA PHE A 205 5.37 -9.44 6.92
C PHE A 205 6.43 -9.17 7.99
N LEU A 206 7.08 -8.00 7.96
CA LEU A 206 8.05 -7.60 8.99
C LEU A 206 7.38 -7.41 10.35
N PHE A 207 6.18 -6.83 10.41
CA PHE A 207 5.42 -6.75 11.66
C PHE A 207 5.03 -8.12 12.19
N PHE A 208 4.60 -9.03 11.33
CA PHE A 208 4.36 -10.42 11.70
C PHE A 208 5.63 -11.06 12.29
N ALA A 209 6.75 -10.97 11.58
CA ALA A 209 8.03 -11.54 12.03
C ALA A 209 8.50 -10.92 13.35
N LEU A 210 8.35 -9.60 13.52
CA LEU A 210 8.68 -8.89 14.75
C LEU A 210 7.86 -9.40 15.94
N LEU A 211 6.54 -9.54 15.78
CA LEU A 211 5.66 -10.05 16.83
C LEU A 211 5.99 -11.49 17.20
N ILE A 212 6.20 -12.36 16.21
CA ILE A 212 6.60 -13.74 16.47
C ILE A 212 7.92 -13.78 17.23
N LEU A 213 8.92 -13.03 16.80
CA LEU A 213 10.24 -13.03 17.41
C LEU A 213 10.21 -12.43 18.84
N GLU A 214 9.35 -11.42 19.10
CA GLU A 214 9.19 -10.85 20.44
C GLU A 214 8.55 -11.82 21.42
N TYR A 215 7.51 -12.54 21.00
CA TYR A 215 6.73 -13.42 21.87
C TYR A 215 7.14 -14.89 21.82
N ILE A 216 8.12 -15.27 20.99
CA ILE A 216 8.62 -16.65 20.89
C ILE A 216 9.17 -17.19 22.22
N LYS A 217 9.64 -16.30 23.11
CA LYS A 217 10.13 -16.64 24.45
C LYS A 217 9.09 -17.31 25.36
N PHE A 218 7.81 -17.18 25.04
CA PHE A 218 6.71 -17.84 25.78
C PHE A 218 6.39 -19.25 25.26
N TYR A 219 6.89 -19.60 24.09
CA TYR A 219 6.70 -20.92 23.47
C TYR A 219 7.94 -21.80 23.58
N LEU A 220 9.09 -21.18 23.49
CA LEU A 220 10.38 -21.87 23.52
C LEU A 220 11.20 -21.39 24.72
N THR A 221 11.82 -22.33 25.41
CA THR A 221 12.81 -22.02 26.44
C THR A 221 14.07 -21.48 25.80
N ILE A 222 14.28 -20.18 25.85
CA ILE A 222 15.47 -19.52 25.27
C ILE A 222 16.50 -19.33 26.38
N PRO A 223 17.65 -20.01 26.33
CA PRO A 223 18.75 -19.77 27.26
C PRO A 223 19.23 -18.31 27.16
N TYR A 224 19.58 -17.71 28.29
CA TYR A 224 19.91 -16.28 28.33
C TYR A 224 21.05 -15.84 27.39
N PRO A 225 22.07 -16.63 27.02
CA PRO A 225 23.06 -16.22 26.02
C PRO A 225 22.46 -16.05 24.63
N GLN A 226 21.41 -16.84 24.29
CA GLN A 226 20.73 -16.74 22.98
C GLN A 226 19.69 -15.61 22.95
N PHE A 227 19.33 -15.07 24.10
CA PHE A 227 18.40 -13.96 24.22
C PHE A 227 18.89 -12.70 23.50
N TYR A 228 20.19 -12.43 23.56
CA TYR A 228 20.80 -11.29 22.87
C TYR A 228 20.77 -11.41 21.36
N LEU A 229 20.95 -12.64 20.82
CA LEU A 229 20.79 -12.87 19.38
C LEU A 229 19.35 -12.56 18.92
N ARG A 230 18.36 -12.89 19.74
CA ARG A 230 16.96 -12.54 19.51
C ARG A 230 16.75 -11.02 19.51
N LEU A 231 17.31 -10.31 20.49
CA LEU A 231 17.22 -8.84 20.58
C LEU A 231 17.88 -8.15 19.38
N GLU A 232 19.03 -8.67 18.92
CA GLU A 232 19.68 -8.18 17.71
C GLU A 232 18.80 -8.35 16.48
N ALA A 233 18.18 -9.51 16.29
CA ALA A 233 17.25 -9.75 15.19
C ALA A 233 16.02 -8.84 15.25
N ILE A 234 15.45 -8.59 16.44
CA ILE A 234 14.37 -7.64 16.68
C ILE A 234 14.82 -6.22 16.29
N GLY A 235 16.04 -5.83 16.63
CA GLY A 235 16.63 -4.56 16.26
C GLY A 235 16.68 -4.35 14.74
N TRP A 236 17.15 -5.35 13.99
CA TRP A 236 17.21 -5.29 12.52
C TRP A 236 15.82 -5.29 11.85
N LEU A 237 14.84 -6.02 12.40
CA LEU A 237 13.46 -5.96 11.94
C LEU A 237 12.88 -4.56 12.17
N THR A 238 13.11 -3.99 13.34
CA THR A 238 12.66 -2.62 13.69
C THR A 238 13.34 -1.58 12.81
N PHE A 239 14.62 -1.74 12.49
CA PHE A 239 15.35 -0.91 11.53
C PHE A 239 14.66 -0.93 10.16
N ALA A 240 14.39 -2.12 9.63
CA ALA A 240 13.75 -2.28 8.31
C ALA A 240 12.35 -1.65 8.28
N ILE A 241 11.54 -1.87 9.32
CA ILE A 241 10.22 -1.26 9.48
C ILE A 241 10.32 0.27 9.52
N SER A 242 11.28 0.80 10.31
CA SER A 242 11.47 2.23 10.48
C SER A 242 11.90 2.94 9.19
N LEU A 243 12.57 2.23 8.30
CA LEU A 243 12.93 2.72 6.97
C LEU A 243 11.73 2.68 6.00
N LEU A 244 11.00 1.55 6.00
CA LEU A 244 9.98 1.28 4.99
C LEU A 244 8.66 2.06 5.23
N VAL A 245 8.26 2.34 6.47
CA VAL A 245 7.00 3.02 6.77
C VAL A 245 6.95 4.45 6.21
N PRO A 246 7.93 5.34 6.45
CA PRO A 246 7.93 6.67 5.82
C PRO A 246 8.07 6.60 4.30
N LEU A 247 8.84 5.63 3.79
CA LEU A 247 8.96 5.38 2.35
C LEU A 247 7.63 4.99 1.71
N TYR A 248 6.83 4.13 2.37
CA TYR A 248 5.47 3.80 1.92
C TYR A 248 4.61 5.05 1.76
N PHE A 249 4.53 5.92 2.78
CA PHE A 249 3.76 7.16 2.69
C PHE A 249 4.27 8.08 1.57
N THR A 250 5.59 8.15 1.37
CA THR A 250 6.20 8.93 0.29
C THR A 250 5.79 8.40 -1.10
N ILE A 251 5.74 7.07 -1.27
CA ILE A 251 5.28 6.42 -2.50
C ILE A 251 3.79 6.64 -2.69
N GLN A 252 3.00 6.45 -1.64
CA GLN A 252 1.53 6.51 -1.67
C GLN A 252 1.02 7.92 -2.01
N PHE A 253 1.65 8.96 -1.47
CA PHE A 253 1.32 10.35 -1.78
C PHE A 253 2.07 10.91 -2.99
N ASN A 254 2.80 10.07 -3.71
CA ASN A 254 3.57 10.43 -4.91
C ASN A 254 4.49 11.65 -4.71
N LEU A 255 5.19 11.69 -3.57
CA LEU A 255 6.13 12.76 -3.28
C LEU A 255 7.45 12.57 -4.07
N PRO A 256 8.13 13.67 -4.45
CA PRO A 256 9.40 13.62 -5.16
C PRO A 256 10.55 13.14 -4.25
N ARG A 257 11.70 12.78 -4.85
CA ARG A 257 12.96 12.47 -4.16
C ARG A 257 12.88 11.28 -3.17
N LYS A 258 12.10 10.25 -3.52
CA LYS A 258 11.89 9.03 -2.69
C LYS A 258 13.21 8.37 -2.27
N GLY A 259 14.18 8.27 -3.20
CA GLY A 259 15.51 7.70 -2.92
C GLY A 259 16.33 8.53 -1.93
N LEU A 260 16.26 9.87 -2.02
CA LEU A 260 16.98 10.75 -1.10
C LEU A 260 16.43 10.63 0.34
N LEU A 261 15.11 10.52 0.50
CA LEU A 261 14.49 10.26 1.80
C LEU A 261 14.95 8.92 2.37
N ALA A 262 14.91 7.85 1.55
CA ALA A 262 15.33 6.52 1.98
C ALA A 262 16.81 6.49 2.40
N MET A 263 17.71 7.12 1.63
CA MET A 263 19.13 7.22 1.98
C MET A 263 19.35 8.04 3.26
N GLY A 264 18.67 9.17 3.40
CA GLY A 264 18.77 10.01 4.61
C GLY A 264 18.27 9.27 5.85
N MET A 265 17.13 8.57 5.75
CA MET A 265 16.60 7.73 6.82
C MET A 265 17.57 6.60 7.18
N ALA A 266 18.11 5.87 6.19
CA ALA A 266 19.07 4.81 6.44
C ALA A 266 20.32 5.33 7.15
N ALA A 267 20.85 6.49 6.74
CA ALA A 267 22.00 7.11 7.39
C ALA A 267 21.72 7.48 8.86
N VAL A 268 20.56 8.06 9.15
CA VAL A 268 20.14 8.40 10.52
C VAL A 268 19.99 7.15 11.38
N LEU A 269 19.29 6.12 10.87
CA LEU A 269 19.08 4.87 11.61
C LEU A 269 20.40 4.13 11.87
N LEU A 270 21.32 4.07 10.90
CA LEU A 270 22.66 3.50 11.09
C LEU A 270 23.50 4.28 12.11
N SER A 271 23.37 5.62 12.12
CA SER A 271 24.03 6.45 13.13
C SER A 271 23.48 6.17 14.53
N ILE A 272 22.17 6.02 14.69
CA ILE A 272 21.54 5.64 15.96
C ILE A 272 22.05 4.27 16.41
N TYR A 273 22.09 3.28 15.52
CA TYR A 273 22.62 1.96 15.82
C TYR A 273 24.08 2.01 16.29
N GLY A 274 24.94 2.74 15.57
CA GLY A 274 26.35 2.88 15.92
C GLY A 274 26.61 3.60 17.25
N LEU A 275 25.77 4.57 17.62
CA LEU A 275 25.90 5.33 18.87
C LEU A 275 25.39 4.54 20.10
N HIS A 276 24.47 3.60 19.90
CA HIS A 276 23.80 2.84 20.97
C HIS A 276 24.02 1.34 20.83
N LEU A 277 25.24 0.92 20.44
CA LEU A 277 25.62 -0.48 20.34
C LEU A 277 25.34 -1.20 21.67
N HIS A 278 24.70 -2.38 21.60
CA HIS A 278 24.28 -3.21 22.73
C HIS A 278 23.17 -2.62 23.65
N GLN A 279 22.63 -1.44 23.35
CA GLN A 279 21.48 -0.86 24.06
C GLN A 279 20.19 -1.13 23.27
N TYR A 280 19.77 -2.38 23.20
CA TYR A 280 18.72 -2.86 22.31
C TYR A 280 17.39 -2.10 22.43
N ASP A 281 16.88 -1.95 23.67
CA ASP A 281 15.60 -1.26 23.94
C ASP A 281 15.66 0.22 23.58
N LEU A 282 16.78 0.87 23.91
CA LEU A 282 16.97 2.29 23.61
C LEU A 282 17.09 2.53 22.09
N THR A 283 17.83 1.66 21.40
CA THR A 283 17.96 1.69 19.93
C THR A 283 16.62 1.50 19.25
N ALA A 284 15.84 0.49 19.65
CA ALA A 284 14.49 0.24 19.10
C ALA A 284 13.54 1.42 19.34
N ARG A 285 13.63 2.06 20.52
CA ARG A 285 12.86 3.26 20.85
C ARG A 285 13.21 4.45 19.94
N TYR A 286 14.49 4.71 19.72
CA TYR A 286 14.93 5.77 18.80
C TYR A 286 14.58 5.48 17.36
N PHE A 287 14.67 4.23 16.91
CA PHE A 287 14.18 3.83 15.59
C PHE A 287 12.70 4.16 15.42
N SER A 288 11.87 3.82 16.40
CA SER A 288 10.44 4.07 16.39
C SER A 288 10.11 5.56 16.40
N TYR A 289 10.82 6.37 17.18
CA TYR A 289 10.64 7.83 17.18
C TYR A 289 11.04 8.45 15.85
N THR A 290 12.17 8.03 15.28
CA THR A 290 12.64 8.51 13.97
C THR A 290 11.65 8.16 12.87
N MET A 291 11.14 6.93 12.85
CA MET A 291 10.09 6.48 11.95
C MET A 291 8.83 7.34 12.07
N TRP A 292 8.38 7.57 13.30
CA TRP A 292 7.17 8.33 13.57
C TRP A 292 7.32 9.79 13.12
N LEU A 293 8.41 10.47 13.50
CA LEU A 293 8.70 11.85 13.11
C LEU A 293 8.80 12.00 11.58
N ALA A 294 9.51 11.10 10.91
CA ALA A 294 9.62 11.11 9.46
C ALA A 294 8.26 10.88 8.78
N SER A 295 7.45 9.95 9.31
CA SER A 295 6.10 9.69 8.80
C SER A 295 5.20 10.91 8.96
N VAL A 296 5.22 11.59 10.11
CA VAL A 296 4.48 12.84 10.34
C VAL A 296 4.94 13.92 9.36
N ALA A 297 6.25 14.11 9.17
CA ALA A 297 6.77 15.11 8.24
C ALA A 297 6.30 14.86 6.81
N VAL A 298 6.37 13.60 6.35
CA VAL A 298 5.86 13.17 5.02
C VAL A 298 4.36 13.46 4.87
N VAL A 299 3.56 13.12 5.89
CA VAL A 299 2.11 13.31 5.87
C VAL A 299 1.73 14.79 5.92
N VAL A 300 2.43 15.62 6.69
CA VAL A 300 2.24 17.08 6.71
C VAL A 300 2.51 17.69 5.33
N VAL A 301 3.58 17.28 4.66
CA VAL A 301 3.86 17.70 3.27
C VAL A 301 2.74 17.26 2.34
N ALA A 302 2.19 16.06 2.53
CA ALA A 302 1.05 15.56 1.74
C ALA A 302 -0.23 16.39 1.99
N ILE A 303 -0.49 16.84 3.23
CA ILE A 303 -1.61 17.73 3.56
C ILE A 303 -1.45 19.10 2.86
N ILE A 304 -0.25 19.69 2.92
CA ILE A 304 0.04 20.96 2.24
C ILE A 304 -0.21 20.84 0.73
N ARG A 305 0.06 19.66 0.14
CA ARG A 305 -0.22 19.34 -1.27
C ARG A 305 -1.67 18.91 -1.53
N LYS A 306 -2.55 19.01 -0.53
CA LYS A 306 -3.97 18.63 -0.62
C LYS A 306 -4.20 17.17 -1.04
N ALA A 307 -3.29 16.27 -0.68
CA ALA A 307 -3.43 14.85 -0.98
C ALA A 307 -4.60 14.23 -0.21
N ARG A 308 -5.46 13.48 -0.92
CA ARG A 308 -6.63 12.84 -0.34
C ARG A 308 -6.21 11.79 0.71
N GLY A 309 -6.88 11.80 1.87
CA GLY A 309 -6.64 10.84 2.95
C GLY A 309 -5.50 11.22 3.90
N ALA A 310 -4.65 12.21 3.61
CA ALA A 310 -3.51 12.58 4.44
C ALA A 310 -3.92 13.04 5.86
N GLY A 311 -5.05 13.73 6.00
CA GLY A 311 -5.57 14.14 7.33
C GLY A 311 -5.95 12.98 8.24
N VAL A 312 -6.54 11.91 7.69
CA VAL A 312 -6.89 10.70 8.46
C VAL A 312 -5.63 9.96 8.91
N VAL A 313 -4.61 9.90 8.04
CA VAL A 313 -3.32 9.31 8.40
C VAL A 313 -2.64 10.10 9.51
N LEU A 314 -2.66 11.44 9.46
CA LEU A 314 -2.13 12.27 10.54
C LEU A 314 -2.86 11.99 11.87
N ALA A 315 -4.21 11.91 11.83
CA ALA A 315 -4.99 11.56 13.01
C ALA A 315 -4.61 10.17 13.58
N GLY A 316 -4.37 9.18 12.71
CA GLY A 316 -3.89 7.85 13.11
C GLY A 316 -2.48 7.87 13.72
N LEU A 317 -1.56 8.66 13.15
CA LEU A 317 -0.21 8.85 13.71
C LEU A 317 -0.26 9.54 15.09
N LEU A 318 -1.11 10.52 15.28
CA LEU A 318 -1.30 11.17 16.57
C LEU A 318 -1.96 10.21 17.59
N ALA A 319 -2.94 9.43 17.16
CA ALA A 319 -3.55 8.39 18.01
C ALA A 319 -2.51 7.34 18.43
N SER A 320 -1.60 6.93 17.54
CA SER A 320 -0.52 6.00 17.90
C SER A 320 0.44 6.57 18.95
N ALA A 321 0.75 7.87 18.88
CA ALA A 321 1.57 8.54 19.89
C ALA A 321 0.86 8.60 21.25
N VAL A 322 -0.45 8.89 21.28
CA VAL A 322 -1.26 8.88 22.50
C VAL A 322 -1.28 7.49 23.13
N VAL A 323 -1.52 6.46 22.32
CA VAL A 323 -1.51 5.06 22.79
C VAL A 323 -0.15 4.69 23.38
N ASN A 324 0.95 5.07 22.71
CA ASN A 324 2.30 4.78 23.20
C ASN A 324 2.65 5.53 24.51
N TYR A 325 2.02 6.68 24.75
CA TYR A 325 2.20 7.43 25.99
C TYR A 325 1.49 6.79 27.19
N PHE A 326 0.26 6.25 26.99
CA PHE A 326 -0.56 5.70 28.08
C PHE A 326 -0.35 4.20 28.35
N LEU A 327 0.17 3.44 27.39
CA LEU A 327 0.41 2.00 27.53
C LEU A 327 1.89 1.72 27.79
N PHE A 328 2.15 0.56 28.39
CA PHE A 328 3.53 0.05 28.51
C PHE A 328 4.18 -0.04 27.14
N TYR A 329 5.48 0.19 27.10
CA TYR A 329 6.28 0.33 25.88
C TYR A 329 5.96 -0.73 24.80
N ASP A 330 6.01 -2.02 25.14
CA ASP A 330 5.78 -3.11 24.19
C ASP A 330 4.35 -3.10 23.63
N SER A 331 3.35 -3.09 24.50
CA SER A 331 1.94 -3.09 24.08
C SER A 331 1.56 -1.83 23.31
N GLY A 332 2.07 -0.67 23.74
CA GLY A 332 1.84 0.62 23.08
C GLY A 332 2.43 0.66 21.68
N LEU A 333 3.63 0.11 21.50
CA LEU A 333 4.32 0.04 20.21
C LEU A 333 3.54 -0.83 19.20
N PHE A 334 3.13 -2.03 19.60
CA PHE A 334 2.43 -2.95 18.69
C PHE A 334 1.03 -2.48 18.33
N ILE A 335 0.28 -1.87 19.26
CA ILE A 335 -1.00 -1.23 18.95
C ILE A 335 -0.78 -0.03 18.02
N GLY A 336 0.29 0.73 18.21
CA GLY A 336 0.71 1.80 17.31
C GLY A 336 0.95 1.29 15.89
N TYR A 337 1.63 0.16 15.73
CA TYR A 337 1.85 -0.49 14.43
C TYR A 337 0.53 -0.96 13.79
N MET A 338 -0.40 -1.49 14.58
CA MET A 338 -1.75 -1.83 14.08
C MET A 338 -2.48 -0.61 13.54
N LEU A 339 -2.43 0.53 14.24
CA LEU A 339 -3.01 1.78 13.77
C LEU A 339 -2.36 2.27 12.47
N LEU A 340 -1.04 2.14 12.32
CA LEU A 340 -0.33 2.46 11.09
C LEU A 340 -0.81 1.60 9.92
N VAL A 341 -0.95 0.29 10.12
CA VAL A 341 -1.46 -0.62 9.08
C VAL A 341 -2.90 -0.28 8.70
N LEU A 342 -3.75 0.06 9.66
CA LEU A 342 -5.12 0.52 9.37
C LEU A 342 -5.13 1.82 8.54
N CYS A 343 -4.22 2.77 8.81
CA CYS A 343 -4.05 3.97 7.99
C CYS A 343 -3.59 3.63 6.56
N MET A 344 -2.67 2.68 6.42
CA MET A 344 -2.20 2.22 5.11
C MET A 344 -3.32 1.53 4.32
N LEU A 345 -4.12 0.67 4.95
CA LEU A 345 -5.30 0.03 4.37
C LEU A 345 -6.34 1.07 3.91
N TYR A 346 -6.60 2.08 4.73
CA TYR A 346 -7.49 3.18 4.39
C TYR A 346 -7.03 3.93 3.13
N LEU A 347 -5.74 4.29 3.06
CA LEU A 347 -5.17 4.94 1.87
C LEU A 347 -5.29 4.07 0.62
N HIS A 348 -5.06 2.76 0.77
CA HIS A 348 -5.22 1.83 -0.34
C HIS A 348 -6.67 1.81 -0.84
N THR A 349 -7.64 1.76 0.07
CA THR A 349 -9.09 1.80 -0.27
C THR A 349 -9.46 3.06 -1.05
N ILE A 350 -8.95 4.24 -0.64
CA ILE A 350 -9.18 5.50 -1.38
C ILE A 350 -8.60 5.40 -2.80
N ARG A 351 -7.42 4.84 -2.95
CA ARG A 351 -6.75 4.71 -4.25
C ARG A 351 -7.49 3.76 -5.18
N VAL A 352 -7.93 2.61 -4.68
CA VAL A 352 -8.74 1.65 -5.45
C VAL A 352 -10.03 2.29 -5.93
N ARG A 353 -10.76 2.99 -5.05
CA ARG A 353 -11.98 3.72 -5.44
C ARG A 353 -11.73 4.78 -6.49
N ALA A 354 -10.63 5.53 -6.40
CA ALA A 354 -10.28 6.52 -7.40
C ALA A 354 -10.03 5.87 -8.78
N MET A 355 -9.30 4.75 -8.84
CA MET A 355 -9.07 4.00 -10.07
C MET A 355 -10.36 3.41 -10.66
N GLU A 356 -11.26 2.89 -9.82
CA GLU A 356 -12.58 2.40 -10.26
C GLU A 356 -13.41 3.51 -10.91
N THR A 357 -13.46 4.69 -10.28
CA THR A 357 -14.22 5.82 -10.83
C THR A 357 -13.65 6.32 -12.16
N GLU A 358 -12.33 6.36 -12.31
CA GLU A 358 -11.67 6.70 -13.57
C GLU A 358 -11.97 5.67 -14.66
N HIS A 359 -11.93 4.38 -14.31
CA HIS A 359 -12.23 3.29 -15.26
C HIS A 359 -13.69 3.34 -15.73
N GLN A 360 -14.63 3.54 -14.81
CA GLN A 360 -16.06 3.70 -15.14
C GLN A 360 -16.30 4.93 -16.02
N ALA A 361 -15.65 6.06 -15.72
CA ALA A 361 -15.75 7.27 -16.55
C ALA A 361 -15.23 7.04 -17.97
N ALA A 362 -14.09 6.34 -18.11
CA ALA A 362 -13.53 5.98 -19.41
C ALA A 362 -14.46 5.05 -20.22
N GLN A 363 -15.06 4.04 -19.57
CA GLN A 363 -16.03 3.15 -20.20
C GLN A 363 -17.29 3.89 -20.66
N LEU A 364 -17.83 4.79 -19.82
CA LEU A 364 -19.00 5.61 -20.18
C LEU A 364 -18.70 6.53 -21.36
N LEU A 365 -17.50 7.13 -21.39
CA LEU A 365 -17.08 7.97 -22.52
C LEU A 365 -16.99 7.15 -23.81
N SER A 366 -16.36 5.97 -23.75
CA SER A 366 -16.27 5.07 -24.91
C SER A 366 -17.65 4.65 -25.43
N ALA A 367 -18.57 4.27 -24.51
CA ALA A 367 -19.95 3.93 -24.88
C ALA A 367 -20.72 5.10 -25.51
N ARG A 368 -20.54 6.33 -25.00
CA ARG A 368 -21.12 7.53 -25.60
C ARG A 368 -20.61 7.78 -26.99
N LEU A 369 -19.31 7.70 -27.20
CA LEU A 369 -18.71 7.89 -28.53
C LEU A 369 -19.23 6.86 -29.54
N LYS A 370 -19.39 5.59 -29.12
CA LYS A 370 -20.01 4.54 -29.95
C LYS A 370 -21.46 4.89 -30.32
N LEU A 371 -22.27 5.36 -29.36
CA LEU A 371 -23.65 5.78 -29.61
C LEU A 371 -23.75 7.02 -30.54
N GLU A 372 -22.86 7.99 -30.39
CA GLU A 372 -22.82 9.17 -31.26
C GLU A 372 -22.45 8.79 -32.70
N LEU A 373 -21.53 7.83 -32.87
CA LEU A 373 -21.17 7.30 -34.18
C LEU A 373 -22.38 6.63 -34.85
N LEU A 374 -23.08 5.77 -34.13
CA LEU A 374 -24.30 5.11 -34.60
C LEU A 374 -25.40 6.13 -34.96
N LYS A 375 -25.64 7.15 -34.12
CA LYS A 375 -26.62 8.20 -34.37
C LYS A 375 -26.26 9.05 -35.61
N LYS A 376 -24.97 9.34 -35.82
CA LYS A 376 -24.50 10.12 -36.95
C LYS A 376 -24.65 9.36 -38.25
N ASN A 377 -24.42 8.06 -38.25
CA ASN A 377 -24.57 7.21 -39.42
C ASN A 377 -26.02 6.92 -39.78
N ILE A 378 -26.98 7.10 -38.85
CA ILE A 378 -28.43 6.91 -39.07
C ILE A 378 -29.16 8.24 -38.82
N GLN A 379 -28.79 9.29 -39.54
CA GLN A 379 -29.62 10.51 -39.54
C GLN A 379 -30.94 10.20 -40.25
N PRO A 380 -32.11 10.31 -39.58
CA PRO A 380 -33.42 10.04 -40.24
C PRO A 380 -33.64 10.86 -41.49
N HIS A 381 -33.08 12.05 -41.54
CA HIS A 381 -33.14 12.93 -42.73
C HIS A 381 -32.28 12.42 -43.89
N PHE A 382 -31.11 11.85 -43.61
CA PHE A 382 -30.26 11.21 -44.60
C PHE A 382 -30.98 10.02 -45.25
N ILE A 383 -31.52 9.11 -44.44
CA ILE A 383 -32.26 7.94 -44.89
C ILE A 383 -33.47 8.37 -45.72
N LYS A 384 -34.29 9.30 -45.20
CA LYS A 384 -35.47 9.79 -45.91
C LYS A 384 -35.10 10.35 -47.31
N ASN A 385 -34.12 11.25 -47.38
CA ASN A 385 -33.73 11.89 -48.62
C ASN A 385 -33.09 10.90 -49.60
N THR A 386 -32.31 9.92 -49.07
CA THR A 386 -31.70 8.87 -49.88
C THR A 386 -32.77 7.93 -50.47
N LEU A 387 -33.77 7.55 -49.69
CA LEU A 387 -34.90 6.74 -50.14
C LEU A 387 -35.77 7.49 -51.17
N THR A 388 -35.99 8.79 -50.97
CA THR A 388 -36.72 9.62 -51.95
C THR A 388 -35.97 9.68 -53.31
N SER A 389 -34.67 10.03 -53.28
CA SER A 389 -33.85 10.02 -54.49
C SER A 389 -33.75 8.64 -55.14
N MET A 390 -33.79 7.58 -54.35
CA MET A 390 -33.78 6.20 -54.83
C MET A 390 -35.06 5.85 -55.59
N LEU A 391 -36.22 6.32 -55.11
CA LEU A 391 -37.50 6.16 -55.80
C LEU A 391 -37.47 6.86 -57.16
N ASP A 392 -37.01 8.12 -57.22
CA ASP A 392 -36.89 8.88 -58.43
C ASP A 392 -36.00 8.14 -59.45
N TRP A 393 -34.82 7.65 -59.05
CA TRP A 393 -33.94 6.90 -59.95
C TRP A 393 -34.49 5.54 -60.39
N VAL A 394 -35.27 4.84 -59.55
CA VAL A 394 -35.91 3.56 -59.90
C VAL A 394 -37.05 3.78 -60.90
N GLU A 395 -37.75 4.90 -60.82
CA GLU A 395 -38.82 5.29 -61.77
C GLU A 395 -38.26 5.75 -63.09
N ASP A 396 -37.24 6.61 -63.07
CA ASP A 396 -36.68 7.20 -64.31
C ASP A 396 -35.71 6.26 -65.05
N SER A 397 -34.87 5.53 -64.28
CA SER A 397 -33.88 4.59 -64.83
C SER A 397 -33.69 3.40 -63.88
N PRO A 398 -34.47 2.31 -64.02
CA PRO A 398 -34.41 1.14 -63.13
C PRO A 398 -33.03 0.52 -62.99
N ARG A 399 -32.20 0.62 -64.02
CA ARG A 399 -30.82 0.11 -64.04
C ARG A 399 -29.91 0.94 -63.13
N GLU A 400 -29.98 2.25 -63.23
CA GLU A 400 -29.21 3.19 -62.39
C GLU A 400 -29.73 3.14 -60.93
N GLY A 401 -31.04 3.04 -60.72
CA GLY A 401 -31.65 2.81 -59.40
C GLY A 401 -31.11 1.56 -58.74
N ALA A 402 -30.92 0.45 -59.46
CA ALA A 402 -30.32 -0.77 -58.94
C ALA A 402 -28.84 -0.54 -58.53
N VAL A 403 -28.08 0.23 -59.31
CA VAL A 403 -26.67 0.58 -58.97
C VAL A 403 -26.61 1.43 -57.70
N PHE A 404 -27.57 2.39 -57.56
CA PHE A 404 -27.67 3.21 -56.35
C PHE A 404 -27.99 2.38 -55.12
N ILE A 405 -28.97 1.45 -55.18
CA ILE A 405 -29.31 0.54 -54.09
C ILE A 405 -28.07 -0.29 -53.67
N HIS A 406 -27.34 -0.80 -54.67
CA HIS A 406 -26.14 -1.59 -54.40
C HIS A 406 -25.03 -0.78 -53.72
N ALA A 407 -24.82 0.47 -54.16
CA ALA A 407 -23.83 1.38 -53.55
C ALA A 407 -24.20 1.72 -52.10
N LEU A 408 -25.48 1.96 -51.81
CA LEU A 408 -25.97 2.22 -50.46
C LEU A 408 -25.82 0.97 -49.54
N ALA A 409 -26.15 -0.22 -50.04
CA ALA A 409 -25.99 -1.45 -49.29
C ALA A 409 -24.50 -1.67 -48.92
N GLN A 410 -23.58 -1.49 -49.86
CA GLN A 410 -22.14 -1.62 -49.62
C GLN A 410 -21.61 -0.59 -48.62
N GLU A 411 -22.13 0.65 -48.62
CA GLU A 411 -21.79 1.67 -47.62
C GLU A 411 -22.22 1.21 -46.20
N PHE A 412 -23.44 0.70 -46.04
CA PHE A 412 -23.97 0.19 -44.79
C PHE A 412 -23.23 -1.05 -44.28
N ASP A 413 -22.85 -1.98 -45.16
CA ASP A 413 -22.05 -3.16 -44.81
C ASP A 413 -20.71 -2.74 -44.22
N ILE A 414 -19.99 -1.82 -44.85
CA ILE A 414 -18.71 -1.31 -44.33
C ILE A 414 -18.92 -0.59 -42.98
N LEU A 415 -19.93 0.26 -42.87
CA LEU A 415 -20.24 0.98 -41.65
C LEU A 415 -20.52 0.03 -40.46
N ASN A 416 -21.24 -1.06 -40.74
CA ASN A 416 -21.54 -2.09 -39.73
C ASN A 416 -20.27 -2.84 -39.29
N ASP A 417 -19.41 -3.21 -40.27
CA ASP A 417 -18.15 -3.91 -39.99
C ASP A 417 -17.17 -3.10 -39.14
N ILE A 418 -17.14 -1.76 -39.33
CA ILE A 418 -16.23 -0.86 -38.60
C ILE A 418 -16.81 -0.30 -37.30
N ALA A 419 -18.10 -0.51 -37.02
CA ALA A 419 -18.80 0.10 -35.87
C ALA A 419 -18.17 -0.20 -34.52
N GLU A 420 -17.63 -1.41 -34.35
CA GLU A 420 -17.01 -1.87 -33.09
C GLU A 420 -15.47 -1.76 -33.12
N ALA A 421 -14.86 -1.45 -34.26
CA ALA A 421 -13.42 -1.39 -34.40
C ALA A 421 -12.82 -0.12 -33.76
N THR A 422 -11.71 -0.26 -33.06
CA THR A 422 -10.93 0.89 -32.55
C THR A 422 -10.04 1.49 -33.63
N LEU A 423 -9.45 0.65 -34.48
CA LEU A 423 -8.60 0.99 -35.62
C LEU A 423 -8.97 0.09 -36.79
N ILE A 424 -8.96 0.65 -37.98
CA ILE A 424 -9.21 -0.06 -39.24
C ILE A 424 -8.09 0.22 -40.24
N PRO A 425 -7.85 -0.66 -41.24
CA PRO A 425 -6.95 -0.37 -42.32
C PRO A 425 -7.41 0.86 -43.14
N VAL A 426 -6.46 1.70 -43.53
CA VAL A 426 -6.72 2.89 -44.35
C VAL A 426 -7.43 2.51 -45.66
N SER A 427 -7.14 1.34 -46.24
CA SER A 427 -7.84 0.80 -47.38
C SER A 427 -9.36 0.67 -47.17
N GLN A 428 -9.79 0.26 -46.00
CA GLN A 428 -11.21 0.11 -45.62
C GLN A 428 -11.88 1.48 -45.47
N GLU A 429 -11.19 2.43 -44.84
CA GLU A 429 -11.67 3.83 -44.75
C GLU A 429 -11.82 4.50 -46.10
N ILE A 430 -10.87 4.29 -47.04
CA ILE A 430 -10.98 4.78 -48.41
C ILE A 430 -12.12 4.11 -49.19
N ALA A 431 -12.36 2.81 -48.98
CA ALA A 431 -13.49 2.11 -49.57
C ALA A 431 -14.82 2.73 -49.10
N LEU A 432 -14.96 2.99 -47.79
CA LEU A 432 -16.11 3.69 -47.21
C LEU A 432 -16.32 5.06 -47.88
N CYS A 433 -15.27 5.87 -47.99
CA CYS A 433 -15.33 7.16 -48.68
C CYS A 433 -15.81 7.04 -50.12
N ARG A 434 -15.31 6.06 -50.89
CA ARG A 434 -15.72 5.85 -52.30
C ARG A 434 -17.19 5.45 -52.43
N HIS A 435 -17.68 4.55 -51.55
CA HIS A 435 -19.09 4.15 -51.56
C HIS A 435 -19.99 5.32 -51.18
N HIS A 436 -19.61 6.11 -50.16
CA HIS A 436 -20.33 7.32 -49.78
C HIS A 436 -20.43 8.34 -50.93
N LEU A 437 -19.31 8.63 -51.61
CA LEU A 437 -19.31 9.54 -52.76
C LEU A 437 -20.22 9.05 -53.88
N ARG A 438 -20.27 7.74 -54.13
CA ARG A 438 -21.16 7.16 -55.13
C ARG A 438 -22.63 7.35 -54.75
N VAL A 439 -23.00 7.13 -53.51
CA VAL A 439 -24.35 7.38 -52.98
C VAL A 439 -24.70 8.85 -53.08
N MET A 440 -23.77 9.77 -52.72
CA MET A 440 -23.99 11.21 -52.78
C MET A 440 -24.08 11.74 -54.24
N GLN A 441 -23.41 11.10 -55.20
CA GLN A 441 -23.52 11.42 -56.62
C GLN A 441 -24.94 11.20 -57.13
N PHE A 442 -25.56 10.07 -56.81
CA PHE A 442 -26.97 9.82 -57.14
C PHE A 442 -27.91 10.80 -56.45
N ARG A 443 -27.61 11.16 -55.19
CA ARG A 443 -28.48 11.97 -54.33
C ARG A 443 -28.45 13.46 -54.67
N LYS A 444 -27.29 13.99 -55.05
CA LYS A 444 -27.09 15.43 -55.32
C LYS A 444 -26.88 15.76 -56.79
N GLU A 445 -26.78 14.76 -57.68
CA GLU A 445 -26.50 14.89 -59.11
C GLU A 445 -25.20 15.68 -59.39
N ILE A 446 -24.24 15.63 -58.48
CA ILE A 446 -22.93 16.26 -58.55
C ILE A 446 -21.89 15.19 -58.78
N ARG A 447 -20.92 15.44 -59.69
CA ARG A 447 -19.80 14.54 -59.92
C ARG A 447 -18.77 14.67 -58.81
N TYR A 448 -18.55 13.57 -58.03
CA TYR A 448 -17.54 13.48 -57.00
C TYR A 448 -16.38 12.60 -57.42
N GLU A 449 -15.13 13.07 -57.20
CA GLU A 449 -13.91 12.31 -57.50
C GLU A 449 -13.02 12.25 -56.26
N LEU A 450 -12.45 11.05 -55.96
CA LEU A 450 -11.49 10.85 -54.89
C LEU A 450 -10.17 10.34 -55.46
N GLU A 451 -9.17 11.22 -55.47
CA GLU A 451 -7.79 10.90 -55.81
C GLU A 451 -7.01 10.51 -54.54
N THR A 452 -6.19 9.49 -54.63
CA THR A 452 -5.37 9.04 -53.51
C THR A 452 -3.90 8.94 -53.96
N SER A 453 -2.97 9.47 -53.14
CA SER A 453 -1.53 9.46 -53.42
C SER A 453 -0.71 9.07 -52.19
N GLY A 454 0.32 8.24 -52.40
CA GLY A 454 1.24 7.82 -51.35
C GLY A 454 0.66 6.90 -50.28
N ILE A 455 -0.59 6.46 -50.39
CA ILE A 455 -1.32 5.72 -49.33
C ILE A 455 -0.67 4.37 -49.04
N GLU A 456 -0.50 4.07 -47.77
CA GLU A 456 -0.17 2.74 -47.27
C GLU A 456 -1.47 2.00 -46.87
N PRO A 457 -1.95 1.02 -47.67
CA PRO A 457 -3.29 0.43 -47.50
C PRO A 457 -3.50 -0.29 -46.17
N ALA A 458 -2.43 -0.86 -45.59
CA ALA A 458 -2.45 -1.62 -44.35
C ALA A 458 -2.23 -0.76 -43.08
N ASP A 459 -1.95 0.55 -43.26
CA ASP A 459 -1.81 1.45 -42.11
C ASP A 459 -3.14 1.59 -41.37
N LEU A 460 -3.07 1.80 -40.05
CA LEU A 460 -4.23 1.79 -39.18
C LEU A 460 -4.64 3.20 -38.76
N ILE A 461 -5.95 3.49 -38.91
CA ILE A 461 -6.57 4.76 -38.52
C ILE A 461 -7.89 4.49 -37.80
N PRO A 462 -8.36 5.37 -36.89
CA PRO A 462 -9.70 5.24 -36.33
C PRO A 462 -10.79 5.30 -37.39
N PRO A 463 -11.89 4.55 -37.27
CA PRO A 463 -12.93 4.48 -38.27
C PRO A 463 -13.66 5.81 -38.47
N ALA A 464 -14.13 6.05 -39.68
CA ALA A 464 -14.91 7.21 -40.14
C ALA A 464 -14.21 8.58 -39.97
N ILE A 465 -12.87 8.63 -39.94
CA ILE A 465 -12.11 9.89 -39.88
C ILE A 465 -12.16 10.63 -41.23
N PHE A 466 -11.69 9.99 -42.31
CA PHE A 466 -11.71 10.58 -43.66
C PHE A 466 -13.14 10.73 -44.18
N HIS A 467 -14.02 9.76 -43.88
CA HIS A 467 -15.44 9.84 -44.16
C HIS A 467 -16.07 11.11 -43.58
N THR A 468 -15.77 11.42 -42.31
CA THR A 468 -16.31 12.64 -41.65
C THR A 468 -15.77 13.93 -42.29
N VAL A 469 -14.47 13.98 -42.64
CA VAL A 469 -13.91 15.14 -43.33
C VAL A 469 -14.55 15.32 -44.71
N LEU A 470 -14.73 14.21 -45.42
CA LEU A 470 -15.34 14.20 -46.75
C LEU A 470 -16.81 14.63 -46.71
N GLU A 471 -17.61 14.14 -45.72
CA GLU A 471 -19.00 14.55 -45.49
C GLU A 471 -19.10 16.06 -45.22
N ASN A 472 -18.17 16.62 -44.43
CA ASN A 472 -18.08 18.07 -44.22
C ASN A 472 -17.79 18.81 -45.55
N GLY A 473 -16.86 18.29 -46.36
CA GLY A 473 -16.57 18.84 -47.66
C GLY A 473 -17.79 18.84 -48.61
N ILE A 474 -18.57 17.76 -48.65
CA ILE A 474 -19.81 17.65 -49.43
C ILE A 474 -20.88 18.64 -48.96
N THR A 475 -20.94 18.87 -47.63
CA THR A 475 -22.00 19.68 -47.01
C THR A 475 -21.74 21.18 -47.18
N HIS A 476 -20.47 21.60 -47.09
CA HIS A 476 -20.11 23.03 -47.05
C HIS A 476 -19.45 23.56 -48.31
N SER A 477 -19.41 22.79 -49.40
CA SER A 477 -18.79 23.19 -50.64
C SER A 477 -19.76 23.27 -51.81
N LEU A 478 -19.49 24.17 -52.75
CA LEU A 478 -20.18 24.29 -54.04
C LEU A 478 -19.33 23.69 -55.16
N PRO A 479 -19.93 23.07 -56.20
CA PRO A 479 -19.21 22.50 -57.31
C PRO A 479 -18.31 23.54 -58.05
N LEU A 480 -17.23 23.06 -58.60
CA LEU A 480 -16.37 23.81 -59.52
C LEU A 480 -17.11 24.16 -60.83
N ALA A 481 -16.52 25.00 -61.69
CA ALA A 481 -17.11 25.41 -62.93
C ALA A 481 -17.42 24.24 -63.93
N ASP A 482 -16.79 23.08 -63.69
CA ASP A 482 -17.03 21.83 -64.46
C ASP A 482 -18.12 20.94 -63.85
N GLY A 483 -18.81 21.42 -62.82
CA GLY A 483 -19.86 20.67 -62.06
C GLY A 483 -19.34 19.60 -61.15
N SER A 484 -18.04 19.53 -60.83
CA SER A 484 -17.42 18.52 -59.98
C SER A 484 -16.98 19.07 -58.63
N ILE A 485 -16.88 18.18 -57.64
CA ILE A 485 -16.15 18.39 -56.37
C ILE A 485 -15.08 17.30 -56.32
N ARG A 486 -13.82 17.71 -56.16
CA ARG A 486 -12.70 16.76 -56.14
C ARG A 486 -12.09 16.71 -54.76
N PHE A 487 -11.85 15.49 -54.26
CA PHE A 487 -11.15 15.22 -53.01
C PHE A 487 -9.78 14.62 -53.34
N ARG A 488 -8.71 15.17 -52.74
CA ARG A 488 -7.35 14.63 -52.87
C ARG A 488 -6.83 14.24 -51.51
N LEU A 489 -6.71 12.93 -51.29
CA LEU A 489 -6.13 12.36 -50.05
C LEU A 489 -4.67 11.97 -50.34
N SER A 490 -3.73 12.61 -49.67
CA SER A 490 -2.31 12.29 -49.71
C SER A 490 -1.79 11.81 -48.37
N PHE A 491 -0.81 10.93 -48.43
CA PHE A 491 -0.11 10.42 -47.25
C PHE A 491 1.40 10.58 -47.42
N GLU A 492 2.06 11.06 -46.39
CA GLU A 492 3.50 11.18 -46.28
C GLU A 492 3.98 10.60 -44.95
N ARG A 493 5.06 9.81 -45.03
CA ARG A 493 5.72 9.29 -43.83
C ARG A 493 7.05 10.02 -43.61
N ALA A 494 7.15 10.76 -42.54
CA ALA A 494 8.37 11.46 -42.11
C ALA A 494 8.95 10.75 -40.87
N GLY A 495 9.87 9.80 -41.11
CA GLY A 495 10.40 8.93 -40.06
C GLY A 495 9.30 8.06 -39.41
N GLN A 496 9.01 8.27 -38.14
CA GLN A 496 7.95 7.56 -37.40
C GLN A 496 6.60 8.31 -37.39
N HIS A 497 6.54 9.51 -37.98
CA HIS A 497 5.31 10.30 -38.03
C HIS A 497 4.56 10.02 -39.34
N ARG A 498 3.25 9.90 -39.23
CA ARG A 498 2.30 9.68 -40.30
C ARG A 498 1.53 10.97 -40.54
N HIS A 499 1.53 11.46 -41.74
CA HIS A 499 0.85 12.70 -42.13
C HIS A 499 -0.15 12.44 -43.24
N TYR A 500 -1.42 12.63 -42.96
CA TYR A 500 -2.52 12.56 -43.93
C TYR A 500 -3.01 13.97 -44.21
N SER A 501 -3.20 14.29 -45.49
CA SER A 501 -3.76 15.57 -45.96
C SER A 501 -4.92 15.30 -46.87
N LEU A 502 -6.11 15.80 -46.56
CA LEU A 502 -7.29 15.72 -47.40
C LEU A 502 -7.67 17.13 -47.86
N LEU A 503 -7.51 17.37 -49.15
CA LEU A 503 -7.88 18.63 -49.83
C LEU A 503 -9.23 18.45 -50.53
N THR A 504 -10.21 19.28 -50.18
CA THR A 504 -11.50 19.42 -50.88
C THR A 504 -11.37 20.55 -51.88
N CYS A 505 -11.22 20.24 -53.18
CA CYS A 505 -11.18 21.21 -54.25
C CYS A 505 -12.60 21.57 -54.66
N ALA A 506 -13.07 22.73 -54.24
CA ALA A 506 -14.43 23.21 -54.47
C ALA A 506 -14.53 24.71 -54.15
N HIS A 507 -15.56 25.38 -54.63
CA HIS A 507 -15.87 26.74 -54.21
C HIS A 507 -16.44 26.73 -52.78
N GLN A 508 -16.01 27.69 -51.95
CA GLN A 508 -16.55 27.82 -50.60
C GLN A 508 -17.90 28.51 -50.59
N GLN A 509 -18.81 28.03 -49.77
CA GLN A 509 -20.09 28.69 -49.55
C GLN A 509 -19.88 29.97 -48.71
N PRO A 510 -20.42 31.14 -49.08
CA PRO A 510 -20.15 32.44 -48.43
C PRO A 510 -20.64 32.56 -46.97
N GLU A 511 -21.45 31.64 -46.51
CA GLU A 511 -22.02 31.65 -45.17
C GLU A 511 -21.62 30.41 -44.33
N ALA A 512 -20.37 30.32 -43.94
CA ALA A 512 -20.02 29.53 -42.78
C ALA A 512 -19.78 30.51 -41.62
N GLY A 513 -20.82 30.71 -40.81
CA GLY A 513 -20.75 31.58 -39.64
C GLY A 513 -19.61 31.20 -38.69
N ASP A 514 -19.23 32.20 -37.89
CA ASP A 514 -18.23 32.19 -36.84
C ASP A 514 -17.80 30.80 -36.33
N GLY A 515 -16.59 30.42 -36.60
CA GLY A 515 -15.54 29.66 -35.97
C GLY A 515 -15.80 28.65 -34.84
N GLN A 516 -17.02 28.15 -34.62
CA GLN A 516 -17.19 27.02 -33.73
C GLN A 516 -16.97 25.70 -34.47
N PRO A 517 -16.03 24.83 -34.01
CA PRO A 517 -15.84 23.53 -34.63
C PRO A 517 -17.14 22.74 -34.62
N GLY A 518 -17.63 22.37 -35.84
CA GLY A 518 -18.84 21.56 -35.97
C GLY A 518 -18.69 20.19 -35.28
N THR A 519 -19.81 19.54 -34.99
CA THR A 519 -19.87 18.21 -34.31
C THR A 519 -18.94 17.16 -34.95
N GLY A 520 -18.66 17.29 -36.28
CA GLY A 520 -17.74 16.42 -37.01
C GLY A 520 -16.29 16.52 -36.56
N PHE A 521 -15.80 17.72 -36.28
CA PHE A 521 -14.41 17.92 -35.85
C PHE A 521 -14.22 17.42 -34.39
N HIS A 522 -15.15 17.65 -33.51
CA HIS A 522 -15.13 17.07 -32.16
C HIS A 522 -15.11 15.53 -32.17
N TYR A 523 -15.83 14.92 -33.11
CA TYR A 523 -15.76 13.47 -33.33
C TYR A 523 -14.36 13.00 -33.70
N ILE A 524 -13.74 13.66 -34.70
CA ILE A 524 -12.38 13.34 -35.17
C ILE A 524 -11.36 13.44 -34.00
N GLU A 525 -11.36 14.57 -33.28
CA GLU A 525 -10.46 14.79 -32.14
C GLU A 525 -10.65 13.75 -31.05
N ALA A 526 -11.90 13.39 -30.73
CA ALA A 526 -12.22 12.39 -29.72
C ALA A 526 -11.67 11.00 -30.10
N ARG A 527 -11.84 10.61 -31.37
CA ARG A 527 -11.34 9.32 -31.87
C ARG A 527 -9.82 9.27 -31.94
N LEU A 528 -9.17 10.35 -32.40
CA LEU A 528 -7.71 10.44 -32.40
C LEU A 528 -7.14 10.38 -30.99
N ARG A 529 -7.80 11.04 -30.03
CA ARG A 529 -7.40 11.00 -28.61
C ARG A 529 -7.59 9.62 -27.99
N GLU A 530 -8.68 8.93 -28.29
CA GLU A 530 -8.96 7.57 -27.83
C GLU A 530 -7.90 6.58 -28.34
N SER A 531 -7.51 6.68 -29.61
CA SER A 531 -6.61 5.72 -30.25
C SER A 531 -5.11 6.04 -30.06
N PHE A 532 -4.73 7.32 -29.99
CA PHE A 532 -3.33 7.75 -30.00
C PHE A 532 -2.93 8.61 -28.79
N GLY A 533 -3.83 8.81 -27.80
CA GLY A 533 -3.57 9.61 -26.59
C GLY A 533 -3.33 11.09 -26.91
N SER A 534 -2.13 11.60 -26.64
CA SER A 534 -1.73 12.99 -26.91
C SER A 534 -0.81 13.12 -28.15
N ARG A 535 -0.61 12.06 -28.95
CA ARG A 535 0.39 11.99 -30.02
C ARG A 535 -0.21 12.25 -31.42
N TRP A 536 -1.08 13.23 -31.52
CA TRP A 536 -1.70 13.61 -32.76
C TRP A 536 -1.88 15.14 -32.85
N GLU A 537 -1.94 15.65 -34.07
CA GLU A 537 -2.29 17.03 -34.37
C GLU A 537 -3.37 17.00 -35.46
N PHE A 538 -4.36 17.88 -35.33
CA PHE A 538 -5.45 18.04 -36.32
C PHE A 538 -5.61 19.52 -36.64
N HIS A 539 -5.51 19.85 -37.94
CA HIS A 539 -5.70 21.20 -38.44
C HIS A 539 -6.64 21.17 -39.67
N SER A 540 -7.57 22.11 -39.72
CA SER A 540 -8.51 22.22 -40.82
C SER A 540 -8.73 23.70 -41.13
N HIS A 541 -8.40 24.13 -42.36
CA HIS A 541 -8.43 25.53 -42.73
C HIS A 541 -8.66 25.71 -44.25
N ALA A 542 -9.10 26.92 -44.62
CA ALA A 542 -9.27 27.31 -45.99
C ALA A 542 -7.92 27.51 -46.70
N VAL A 543 -7.85 27.08 -47.96
CA VAL A 543 -6.72 27.31 -48.87
C VAL A 543 -7.24 27.85 -50.21
N PRO A 544 -6.39 28.44 -51.07
CA PRO A 544 -6.85 29.00 -52.37
C PRO A 544 -7.58 28.01 -53.26
N GLU A 545 -7.26 26.72 -53.17
CA GLU A 545 -7.84 25.64 -53.99
C GLU A 545 -9.11 25.04 -53.33
N GLY A 546 -9.50 25.45 -52.15
CA GLY A 546 -10.64 24.92 -51.39
C GLY A 546 -10.40 24.82 -49.89
N TRP A 547 -10.53 23.62 -49.30
CA TRP A 547 -10.41 23.37 -47.85
C TRP A 547 -9.43 22.24 -47.59
N LEU A 548 -8.40 22.50 -46.77
CA LEU A 548 -7.38 21.52 -46.41
C LEU A 548 -7.57 21.05 -44.97
N THR A 549 -7.67 19.74 -44.77
CA THR A 549 -7.63 19.08 -43.47
C THR A 549 -6.35 18.23 -43.38
N SER A 550 -5.58 18.44 -42.30
CA SER A 550 -4.30 17.79 -42.04
C SER A 550 -4.37 17.03 -40.72
N ILE A 551 -3.94 15.78 -40.72
CA ILE A 551 -3.87 14.90 -39.54
C ILE A 551 -2.45 14.36 -39.45
N LYS A 552 -1.75 14.68 -38.32
CA LYS A 552 -0.44 14.11 -38.01
C LYS A 552 -0.56 13.16 -36.84
N ILE A 553 0.03 11.98 -36.94
CA ILE A 553 0.02 10.95 -35.92
C ILE A 553 1.47 10.58 -35.60
N GLY A 554 1.84 10.70 -34.33
CA GLY A 554 3.17 10.35 -33.82
C GLY A 554 3.40 8.84 -33.73
N PRO A 555 4.62 8.40 -33.36
CA PRO A 555 4.99 6.99 -33.30
C PRO A 555 4.09 6.20 -32.38
N ALA A 556 3.87 4.93 -32.71
CA ALA A 556 3.22 3.97 -31.80
C ALA A 556 4.07 3.81 -30.52
N ALA A 557 3.42 3.61 -29.36
CA ALA A 557 4.13 3.46 -28.09
C ALA A 557 4.81 2.09 -27.98
#